data_71b4b2de69183ee07b0dd7f01bb3736a
#
_entry.id   71b4b2de69183ee07b0dd7f01bb3736a
#
_cell.length_a   1.000
_cell.length_b   1.000
_cell.length_c   1.000
_cell.angle_alpha   90.00
_cell.angle_beta   90.00
_cell.angle_gamma   90.00
#
_symmetry.space_group_name_H-M   'P 1'
#
loop_
_entity.id
_entity.type
_entity.pdbx_description
1 polymer ?
#
loop_
_entity_poly.entity_id
_entity_poly.type
_entity_poly.pdbx_seq_one_letter_code
_entity_poly.pdbx_strand_id
1 'polypeptide(L)'
;VATPGRLADHLDHRSLYLDGLETLILDEADRMLDLGFAPELRRIHKAAKHRRRQTLMFSATLDHADVNEIAAEMLNAPKRIAIGVSNEEHKDITQKFYLCDHLDHKEAILDRVLSEAEYRQVIIFTATRDDTERLTEKLNEKKLKAVALSGNLNQTQRNTIMSQFERAVFKILVTTDVASRGLDIATVTHVINFDMPKHTEEYVHRVGRTGRAGNKGDAISLVGPKDWDSFKRVESYL
;
A
#
# COMPACT_ATOMS: atom_id res chain seq x y z
N VAL A 1 -12.31 9.51 12.33
CA VAL A 1 -11.20 9.17 11.41
C VAL A 1 -11.27 10.10 10.22
N ALA A 2 -10.15 10.70 9.81
CA ALA A 2 -10.07 11.62 8.69
C ALA A 2 -8.67 11.59 8.05
N THR A 3 -8.56 12.04 6.81
CA THR A 3 -7.26 12.34 6.18
C THR A 3 -6.74 13.69 6.70
N PRO A 4 -5.39 13.92 6.73
CA PRO A 4 -4.82 15.16 7.23
C PRO A 4 -5.39 16.42 6.54
N GLY A 5 -5.46 16.40 5.20
CA GLY A 5 -5.98 17.53 4.42
C GLY A 5 -7.46 17.83 4.74
N ARG A 6 -8.30 16.78 4.87
CA ARG A 6 -9.71 17.00 5.21
C ARG A 6 -9.90 17.53 6.62
N LEU A 7 -9.09 17.05 7.56
CA LEU A 7 -9.15 17.54 8.94
C LEU A 7 -8.68 19.00 9.03
N ALA A 8 -7.61 19.35 8.31
CA ALA A 8 -7.12 20.72 8.23
C ALA A 8 -8.18 21.67 7.62
N ASP A 9 -8.86 21.24 6.56
CA ASP A 9 -9.97 21.98 5.93
C ASP A 9 -11.10 22.28 6.93
N HIS A 10 -11.52 21.29 7.72
CA HIS A 10 -12.52 21.50 8.78
C HIS A 10 -12.07 22.47 9.88
N LEU A 11 -10.78 22.45 10.24
CA LEU A 11 -10.22 23.40 11.20
C LEU A 11 -10.25 24.84 10.66
N ASP A 12 -9.96 25.02 9.35
CA ASP A 12 -9.98 26.33 8.70
C ASP A 12 -11.36 26.92 8.64
N HIS A 13 -12.34 26.11 8.29
CA HIS A 13 -13.74 26.51 8.25
C HIS A 13 -14.40 26.56 9.64
N ARG A 14 -13.64 26.31 10.72
CA ARG A 14 -14.13 26.27 12.11
C ARG A 14 -15.36 25.37 12.29
N SER A 15 -15.47 24.34 11.46
CA SER A 15 -16.55 23.34 11.55
C SER A 15 -16.22 22.20 12.50
N LEU A 16 -14.99 22.15 13.02
CA LEU A 16 -14.51 21.19 14.01
C LEU A 16 -13.53 21.87 14.96
N TYR A 17 -13.60 21.51 16.24
CA TYR A 17 -12.67 21.95 17.30
C TYR A 17 -12.01 20.73 17.93
N LEU A 18 -10.70 20.82 18.18
CA LEU A 18 -9.90 19.74 18.75
C LEU A 18 -9.39 20.04 20.16
N ASP A 19 -9.89 21.09 20.82
CA ASP A 19 -9.43 21.51 22.14
C ASP A 19 -9.65 20.44 23.22
N GLY A 20 -10.69 19.60 23.06
CA GLY A 20 -11.01 18.48 23.94
C GLY A 20 -10.44 17.13 23.50
N LEU A 21 -9.58 17.10 22.47
CA LEU A 21 -9.06 15.83 21.94
C LEU A 21 -8.04 15.19 22.91
N GLU A 22 -8.40 14.08 23.54
CA GLU A 22 -7.54 13.37 24.49
C GLU A 22 -6.60 12.36 23.83
N THR A 23 -6.93 11.87 22.62
CA THR A 23 -6.10 10.91 21.88
C THR A 23 -5.98 11.31 20.43
N LEU A 24 -4.76 11.48 19.96
CA LEU A 24 -4.42 11.69 18.55
C LEU A 24 -3.63 10.48 18.04
N ILE A 25 -4.13 9.86 16.98
CA ILE A 25 -3.46 8.72 16.33
C ILE A 25 -3.05 9.14 14.93
N LEU A 26 -1.76 9.03 14.63
CA LEU A 26 -1.18 9.20 13.31
C LEU A 26 -0.80 7.82 12.79
N ASP A 27 -1.55 7.32 11.82
CA ASP A 27 -1.33 6.02 11.21
C ASP A 27 -0.73 6.19 9.81
N GLU A 28 0.21 5.32 9.43
CA GLU A 28 1.01 5.45 8.21
C GLU A 28 1.71 6.83 8.12
N ALA A 29 2.42 7.25 9.19
CA ALA A 29 3.02 8.57 9.30
C ALA A 29 4.04 8.85 8.20
N ASP A 30 4.91 7.88 7.86
CA ASP A 30 5.81 7.92 6.71
C ASP A 30 5.07 8.29 5.42
N ARG A 31 3.98 7.62 5.18
CA ARG A 31 3.15 7.86 3.99
C ARG A 31 2.52 9.24 3.96
N MET A 32 2.08 9.74 5.11
CA MET A 32 1.55 11.11 5.19
C MET A 32 2.63 12.15 4.83
N LEU A 33 3.88 11.90 5.24
CA LEU A 33 5.01 12.77 4.95
C LEU A 33 5.43 12.71 3.48
N ASP A 34 5.50 11.51 2.89
CA ASP A 34 5.77 11.31 1.46
C ASP A 34 4.75 12.05 0.56
N LEU A 35 3.51 12.14 1.01
CA LEU A 35 2.45 12.89 0.34
C LEU A 35 2.47 14.40 0.62
N GLY A 36 3.43 14.89 1.40
CA GLY A 36 3.61 16.30 1.70
C GLY A 36 2.69 16.86 2.78
N PHE A 37 2.04 16.02 3.60
CA PHE A 37 1.11 16.47 4.64
C PHE A 37 1.75 16.97 5.93
N ALA A 38 3.05 17.22 5.96
CA ALA A 38 3.72 17.77 7.15
C ALA A 38 3.10 19.10 7.65
N PRO A 39 2.73 20.07 6.79
CA PRO A 39 2.07 21.29 7.22
C PRO A 39 0.71 21.03 7.90
N GLU A 40 -0.10 20.15 7.34
CA GLU A 40 -1.42 19.79 7.89
C GLU A 40 -1.29 19.09 9.23
N LEU A 41 -0.33 18.17 9.38
CA LEU A 41 -0.05 17.49 10.63
C LEU A 41 0.35 18.48 11.73
N ARG A 42 1.25 19.43 11.44
CA ARG A 42 1.63 20.51 12.39
C ARG A 42 0.43 21.36 12.79
N ARG A 43 -0.48 21.61 11.87
CA ARG A 43 -1.70 22.40 12.08
C ARG A 43 -2.69 21.67 12.99
N ILE A 44 -2.90 20.39 12.75
CA ILE A 44 -3.73 19.51 13.58
C ILE A 44 -3.14 19.44 14.99
N HIS A 45 -1.83 19.26 15.10
CA HIS A 45 -1.11 19.23 16.38
C HIS A 45 -1.33 20.51 17.19
N LYS A 46 -1.21 21.69 16.54
CA LYS A 46 -1.44 22.99 17.17
C LYS A 46 -2.89 23.20 17.61
N ALA A 47 -3.86 22.66 16.89
CA ALA A 47 -5.28 22.78 17.23
C ALA A 47 -5.69 21.85 18.39
N ALA A 48 -5.04 20.69 18.52
CA ALA A 48 -5.33 19.69 19.55
C ALA A 48 -4.57 20.00 20.85
N LYS A 49 -5.04 21.00 21.62
CA LYS A 49 -4.33 21.61 22.78
C LYS A 49 -4.64 20.93 24.13
N HIS A 50 -5.39 19.84 24.15
CA HIS A 50 -5.79 19.23 25.43
C HIS A 50 -4.56 18.83 26.25
N ARG A 51 -4.52 19.26 27.52
CA ARG A 51 -3.36 19.10 28.42
C ARG A 51 -2.94 17.64 28.64
N ARG A 52 -3.91 16.72 28.61
CA ARG A 52 -3.69 15.27 28.80
C ARG A 52 -3.68 14.49 27.49
N ARG A 53 -3.53 15.18 26.36
CA ARG A 53 -3.53 14.49 25.07
C ARG A 53 -2.41 13.46 24.99
N GLN A 54 -2.78 12.24 24.69
CA GLN A 54 -1.88 11.19 24.28
C GLN A 54 -1.76 11.22 22.75
N THR A 55 -0.54 11.18 22.22
CA THR A 55 -0.30 11.05 20.80
C THR A 55 0.36 9.72 20.52
N LEU A 56 -0.20 8.95 19.61
CA LEU A 56 0.32 7.69 19.11
C LEU A 56 0.70 7.88 17.64
N MET A 57 1.88 7.42 17.27
CA MET A 57 2.36 7.46 15.88
C MET A 57 2.74 6.06 15.44
N PHE A 58 2.16 5.62 14.33
CA PHE A 58 2.48 4.35 13.68
C PHE A 58 3.13 4.64 12.32
N SER A 59 4.20 3.93 12.01
CA SER A 59 4.95 4.07 10.78
C SER A 59 5.66 2.75 10.46
N ALA A 60 5.72 2.39 9.20
CA ALA A 60 6.51 1.24 8.76
C ALA A 60 8.02 1.56 8.75
N THR A 61 8.39 2.85 8.60
CA THR A 61 9.77 3.33 8.49
C THR A 61 10.10 4.33 9.60
N LEU A 62 10.35 3.83 10.80
CA LEU A 62 10.65 4.67 11.97
C LEU A 62 12.03 5.35 11.94
N ASP A 63 12.93 4.94 11.05
CA ASP A 63 14.28 5.48 10.95
C ASP A 63 14.42 6.57 9.85
N HIS A 64 13.36 6.89 9.14
CA HIS A 64 13.34 8.00 8.18
C HIS A 64 13.51 9.35 8.88
N ALA A 65 14.35 10.24 8.33
CA ALA A 65 14.66 11.55 8.91
C ALA A 65 13.38 12.39 9.14
N ASP A 66 12.49 12.43 8.14
CA ASP A 66 11.26 13.22 8.18
C ASP A 66 10.28 12.69 9.24
N VAL A 67 10.20 11.36 9.41
CA VAL A 67 9.38 10.72 10.46
C VAL A 67 9.92 11.07 11.84
N ASN A 68 11.24 11.06 12.02
CA ASN A 68 11.88 11.42 13.27
C ASN A 68 11.69 12.91 13.62
N GLU A 69 11.76 13.81 12.63
CA GLU A 69 11.49 15.24 12.81
C GLU A 69 10.06 15.48 13.31
N ILE A 70 9.08 14.93 12.62
CA ILE A 70 7.66 15.06 13.01
C ILE A 70 7.37 14.37 14.35
N ALA A 71 7.99 13.23 14.61
CA ALA A 71 7.87 12.57 15.91
C ALA A 71 8.41 13.43 17.05
N ALA A 72 9.57 14.08 16.87
CA ALA A 72 10.15 14.98 17.86
C ALA A 72 9.26 16.20 18.11
N GLU A 73 8.56 16.70 17.11
CA GLU A 73 7.64 17.85 17.25
C GLU A 73 6.33 17.47 17.95
N MET A 74 5.79 16.28 17.70
CA MET A 74 4.40 15.93 18.05
C MET A 74 4.28 15.02 19.25
N LEU A 75 5.33 14.26 19.59
CA LEU A 75 5.33 13.31 20.68
C LEU A 75 6.04 13.91 21.91
N ASN A 76 5.55 13.60 23.09
CA ASN A 76 6.14 14.03 24.35
C ASN A 76 6.74 12.82 25.07
N ALA A 77 8.08 12.78 25.18
CA ALA A 77 8.83 11.66 25.77
C ALA A 77 8.34 10.29 25.29
N PRO A 78 8.32 10.03 23.97
CA PRO A 78 7.67 8.85 23.43
C PRO A 78 8.42 7.59 23.82
N LYS A 79 7.66 6.53 24.13
CA LYS A 79 8.19 5.17 24.18
C LYS A 79 8.17 4.60 22.75
N ARG A 80 9.35 4.30 22.21
CA ARG A 80 9.49 3.63 20.92
C ARG A 80 9.31 2.12 21.09
N ILE A 81 8.43 1.54 20.29
CA ILE A 81 8.19 0.11 20.20
C ILE A 81 8.39 -0.27 18.76
N ALA A 82 9.43 -1.05 18.46
CA ALA A 82 9.65 -1.62 17.15
C ALA A 82 9.24 -3.10 17.20
N ILE A 83 8.40 -3.53 16.26
CA ILE A 83 7.97 -4.91 16.13
C ILE A 83 8.48 -5.39 14.76
N GLY A 84 9.34 -6.40 14.78
CA GLY A 84 10.02 -6.91 13.59
C GLY A 84 11.26 -6.09 13.23
N VAL A 85 12.23 -6.78 12.64
CA VAL A 85 13.29 -6.14 11.84
C VAL A 85 12.80 -6.28 10.41
N SER A 86 12.96 -5.26 9.59
CA SER A 86 12.43 -5.21 8.20
C SER A 86 12.68 -6.47 7.37
N ASN A 87 13.74 -7.20 7.68
CA ASN A 87 14.09 -8.49 7.03
C ASN A 87 13.35 -9.72 7.61
N GLU A 88 12.67 -9.62 8.77
CA GLU A 88 11.91 -10.74 9.34
C GLU A 88 10.47 -10.80 8.85
N GLU A 89 9.88 -9.67 8.48
CA GLU A 89 8.49 -9.60 8.03
C GLU A 89 8.21 -10.35 6.72
N HIS A 90 9.25 -10.70 5.97
CA HIS A 90 9.11 -11.35 4.66
C HIS A 90 9.62 -12.80 4.63
N LYS A 91 9.95 -13.41 5.77
CA LYS A 91 10.42 -14.82 5.83
C LYS A 91 9.43 -15.81 5.24
N ASP A 92 8.13 -15.51 5.35
CA ASP A 92 7.06 -16.34 4.80
C ASP A 92 6.71 -16.00 3.35
N ILE A 93 7.42 -15.05 2.72
CA ILE A 93 7.14 -14.60 1.35
C ILE A 93 8.32 -14.90 0.45
N THR A 94 8.10 -15.78 -0.53
CA THR A 94 9.09 -16.05 -1.57
C THR A 94 9.06 -14.93 -2.59
N GLN A 95 10.18 -14.22 -2.77
CA GLN A 95 10.28 -13.10 -3.70
C GLN A 95 11.05 -13.50 -4.96
N LYS A 96 10.47 -13.22 -6.14
CA LYS A 96 11.04 -13.54 -7.44
C LYS A 96 11.00 -12.33 -8.36
N PHE A 97 12.07 -12.11 -9.12
CA PHE A 97 12.18 -11.04 -10.10
C PHE A 97 12.41 -11.62 -11.48
N TYR A 98 11.61 -11.21 -12.46
CA TYR A 98 11.76 -11.59 -13.86
C TYR A 98 12.11 -10.37 -14.69
N LEU A 99 13.25 -10.42 -15.38
CA LEU A 99 13.65 -9.36 -16.30
C LEU A 99 12.84 -9.46 -17.60
N CYS A 100 12.34 -8.35 -18.07
CA CYS A 100 11.50 -8.25 -19.25
C CYS A 100 12.05 -7.19 -20.21
N ASP A 101 12.08 -7.50 -21.50
CA ASP A 101 12.64 -6.59 -22.50
C ASP A 101 11.63 -5.51 -22.94
N HIS A 102 10.34 -5.86 -23.02
CA HIS A 102 9.26 -5.00 -23.49
C HIS A 102 7.90 -5.44 -22.90
N LEU A 103 6.84 -4.70 -23.19
CA LEU A 103 5.50 -4.91 -22.63
C LEU A 103 4.95 -6.31 -22.96
N ASP A 104 5.03 -6.74 -24.22
CA ASP A 104 4.51 -8.06 -24.63
C ASP A 104 5.26 -9.19 -23.92
N HIS A 105 6.56 -9.01 -23.64
CA HIS A 105 7.33 -9.95 -22.83
C HIS A 105 6.86 -9.99 -21.37
N LYS A 106 6.57 -8.82 -20.76
CA LYS A 106 5.94 -8.76 -19.43
C LYS A 106 4.63 -9.53 -19.39
N GLU A 107 3.77 -9.32 -20.39
CA GLU A 107 2.48 -9.98 -20.47
C GLU A 107 2.62 -11.50 -20.69
N ALA A 108 3.56 -11.93 -21.53
CA ALA A 108 3.83 -13.35 -21.72
C ALA A 108 4.34 -14.05 -20.46
N ILE A 109 5.20 -13.38 -19.68
CA ILE A 109 5.66 -13.89 -18.38
C ILE A 109 4.49 -13.92 -17.38
N LEU A 110 3.65 -12.88 -17.35
CA LEU A 110 2.46 -12.87 -16.49
C LEU A 110 1.53 -14.04 -16.81
N ASP A 111 1.26 -14.29 -18.08
CA ASP A 111 0.43 -15.41 -18.52
C ASP A 111 0.99 -16.75 -18.06
N ARG A 112 2.30 -16.92 -18.21
CA ARG A 112 2.99 -18.12 -17.77
C ARG A 112 2.90 -18.30 -16.25
N VAL A 113 3.18 -17.25 -15.49
CA VAL A 113 3.05 -17.25 -14.02
C VAL A 113 1.63 -17.65 -13.60
N LEU A 114 0.61 -17.04 -14.19
CA LEU A 114 -0.79 -17.32 -13.85
C LEU A 114 -1.24 -18.72 -14.30
N SER A 115 -0.61 -19.32 -15.31
CA SER A 115 -0.94 -20.67 -15.77
C SER A 115 -0.23 -21.78 -14.98
N GLU A 116 0.99 -21.50 -14.48
CA GLU A 116 1.82 -22.49 -13.77
C GLU A 116 1.64 -22.44 -12.25
N ALA A 117 1.24 -21.30 -11.69
CA ALA A 117 1.10 -21.13 -10.25
C ALA A 117 -0.21 -21.69 -9.70
N GLU A 118 -0.12 -22.45 -8.61
CA GLU A 118 -1.30 -22.81 -7.81
C GLU A 118 -1.65 -21.64 -6.87
N TYR A 119 -2.47 -20.70 -7.33
CA TYR A 119 -2.91 -19.59 -6.53
C TYR A 119 -4.36 -19.70 -6.08
N ARG A 120 -4.64 -19.16 -4.90
CA ARG A 120 -6.00 -18.98 -4.40
C ARG A 120 -6.56 -17.65 -4.87
N GLN A 121 -5.84 -16.57 -4.57
CA GLN A 121 -6.12 -15.23 -5.06
C GLN A 121 -4.82 -14.48 -5.34
N VAL A 122 -4.87 -13.60 -6.33
CA VAL A 122 -3.73 -12.80 -6.80
C VAL A 122 -4.09 -11.32 -6.77
N ILE A 123 -3.17 -10.48 -6.30
CA ILE A 123 -3.22 -9.03 -6.51
C ILE A 123 -2.13 -8.66 -7.51
N ILE A 124 -2.49 -7.95 -8.57
CA ILE A 124 -1.56 -7.44 -9.59
C ILE A 124 -1.49 -5.92 -9.47
N PHE A 125 -0.29 -5.39 -9.27
CA PHE A 125 -0.03 -3.96 -9.18
C PHE A 125 0.45 -3.40 -10.50
N THR A 126 -0.21 -2.35 -11.00
CA THR A 126 0.14 -1.58 -12.19
C THR A 126 0.48 -0.15 -11.82
N ALA A 127 1.22 0.55 -12.68
CA ALA A 127 1.62 1.94 -12.44
C ALA A 127 0.46 2.93 -12.69
N THR A 128 -0.42 2.66 -13.66
CA THR A 128 -1.49 3.56 -14.09
C THR A 128 -2.86 2.91 -14.04
N ARG A 129 -3.90 3.75 -14.03
CA ARG A 129 -5.30 3.28 -14.12
C ARG A 129 -5.59 2.63 -15.46
N ASP A 130 -5.10 3.23 -16.53
CA ASP A 130 -5.30 2.71 -17.90
C ASP A 130 -4.68 1.31 -18.04
N ASP A 131 -3.51 1.08 -17.46
CA ASP A 131 -2.91 -0.25 -17.41
C ASP A 131 -3.72 -1.22 -16.56
N THR A 132 -4.31 -0.75 -15.45
CA THR A 132 -5.20 -1.56 -14.61
C THR A 132 -6.41 -2.07 -15.42
N GLU A 133 -7.07 -1.18 -16.15
CA GLU A 133 -8.26 -1.51 -16.95
C GLU A 133 -7.88 -2.40 -18.13
N ARG A 134 -6.88 -2.01 -18.92
CA ARG A 134 -6.36 -2.77 -20.07
C ARG A 134 -5.94 -4.19 -19.69
N LEU A 135 -5.19 -4.35 -18.60
CA LEU A 135 -4.73 -5.65 -18.15
C LEU A 135 -5.89 -6.53 -17.66
N THR A 136 -6.86 -5.93 -16.97
CA THR A 136 -8.08 -6.64 -16.52
C THR A 136 -8.88 -7.17 -17.70
N GLU A 137 -9.06 -6.38 -18.75
CA GLU A 137 -9.75 -6.79 -19.97
C GLU A 137 -9.05 -7.99 -20.63
N LYS A 138 -7.73 -7.89 -20.85
CA LYS A 138 -6.92 -8.99 -21.41
C LYS A 138 -7.01 -10.28 -20.59
N LEU A 139 -7.00 -10.19 -19.27
CA LEU A 139 -7.13 -11.36 -18.40
C LEU A 139 -8.53 -11.99 -18.51
N ASN A 140 -9.57 -11.19 -18.62
CA ASN A 140 -10.94 -11.67 -18.78
C ASN A 140 -11.21 -12.27 -20.17
N GLU A 141 -10.59 -11.77 -21.24
CA GLU A 141 -10.60 -12.40 -22.57
C GLU A 141 -10.07 -13.84 -22.51
N LYS A 142 -9.09 -14.10 -21.63
CA LYS A 142 -8.54 -15.44 -21.35
C LYS A 142 -9.38 -16.24 -20.35
N LYS A 143 -10.59 -15.76 -20.01
CA LYS A 143 -11.52 -16.37 -19.04
C LYS A 143 -10.96 -16.47 -17.60
N LEU A 144 -9.96 -15.67 -17.27
CA LEU A 144 -9.51 -15.49 -15.91
C LEU A 144 -10.44 -14.50 -15.20
N LYS A 145 -10.92 -14.86 -14.01
CA LYS A 145 -11.85 -14.03 -13.25
C LYS A 145 -11.13 -12.85 -12.60
N ALA A 146 -10.85 -11.82 -13.40
CA ALA A 146 -10.16 -10.62 -12.97
C ALA A 146 -11.11 -9.43 -12.77
N VAL A 147 -10.79 -8.55 -11.82
CA VAL A 147 -11.51 -7.29 -11.59
C VAL A 147 -10.52 -6.16 -11.37
N ALA A 148 -10.83 -4.98 -11.92
CA ALA A 148 -10.07 -3.76 -11.72
C ALA A 148 -10.54 -3.02 -10.46
N LEU A 149 -9.59 -2.61 -9.61
CA LEU A 149 -9.84 -1.67 -8.53
C LEU A 149 -9.06 -0.38 -8.82
N SER A 150 -9.72 0.60 -9.38
CA SER A 150 -9.13 1.88 -9.79
C SER A 150 -9.64 3.05 -8.93
N GLY A 151 -8.90 4.18 -8.97
CA GLY A 151 -9.25 5.37 -8.21
C GLY A 151 -10.49 6.13 -8.70
N ASN A 152 -11.07 5.76 -9.86
CA ASN A 152 -12.29 6.38 -10.41
C ASN A 152 -13.57 5.83 -9.79
N LEU A 153 -13.48 4.72 -9.06
CA LEU A 153 -14.63 4.09 -8.43
C LEU A 153 -15.13 4.91 -7.24
N ASN A 154 -16.44 5.07 -7.15
CA ASN A 154 -17.03 5.59 -5.93
C ASN A 154 -16.93 4.57 -4.78
N GLN A 155 -17.16 5.01 -3.55
CA GLN A 155 -16.97 4.16 -2.38
C GLN A 155 -17.87 2.91 -2.38
N THR A 156 -19.08 3.02 -2.89
CA THR A 156 -20.03 1.90 -2.98
C THR A 156 -19.52 0.83 -3.97
N GLN A 157 -19.08 1.24 -5.14
CA GLN A 157 -18.49 0.34 -6.14
C GLN A 157 -17.25 -0.35 -5.58
N ARG A 158 -16.37 0.42 -4.93
CA ARG A 158 -15.17 -0.11 -4.27
C ARG A 158 -15.52 -1.18 -3.23
N ASN A 159 -16.47 -0.88 -2.34
CA ASN A 159 -16.91 -1.84 -1.31
C ASN A 159 -17.51 -3.12 -1.93
N THR A 160 -18.28 -2.98 -3.02
CA THR A 160 -18.84 -4.12 -3.75
C THR A 160 -17.75 -5.01 -4.33
N ILE A 161 -16.75 -4.43 -5.03
CA ILE A 161 -15.63 -5.17 -5.61
C ILE A 161 -14.83 -5.88 -4.51
N MET A 162 -14.56 -5.18 -3.42
CA MET A 162 -13.83 -5.75 -2.29
C MET A 162 -14.55 -6.95 -1.68
N SER A 163 -15.86 -6.80 -1.40
CA SER A 163 -16.67 -7.90 -0.88
C SER A 163 -16.71 -9.10 -1.83
N GLN A 164 -16.79 -8.85 -3.14
CA GLN A 164 -16.77 -9.91 -4.14
C GLN A 164 -15.40 -10.60 -4.22
N PHE A 165 -14.32 -9.84 -4.10
CA PHE A 165 -12.97 -10.40 -4.07
C PHE A 165 -12.75 -11.22 -2.79
N GLU A 166 -13.13 -10.73 -1.61
CA GLU A 166 -13.07 -11.48 -0.35
C GLU A 166 -13.81 -12.82 -0.42
N ARG A 167 -14.95 -12.86 -1.10
CA ARG A 167 -15.74 -14.08 -1.33
C ARG A 167 -15.20 -14.97 -2.47
N ALA A 168 -14.03 -14.62 -3.03
CA ALA A 168 -13.41 -15.32 -4.16
C ALA A 168 -14.29 -15.44 -5.43
N VAL A 169 -15.23 -14.51 -5.64
CA VAL A 169 -15.98 -14.38 -6.91
C VAL A 169 -15.00 -14.04 -8.03
N PHE A 170 -14.04 -13.15 -7.73
CA PHE A 170 -12.89 -12.89 -8.56
C PHE A 170 -11.64 -13.54 -7.94
N LYS A 171 -10.78 -14.09 -8.77
CA LYS A 171 -9.51 -14.67 -8.36
C LYS A 171 -8.35 -13.68 -8.48
N ILE A 172 -8.47 -12.69 -9.36
CA ILE A 172 -7.42 -11.73 -9.67
C ILE A 172 -7.96 -10.31 -9.45
N LEU A 173 -7.27 -9.55 -8.64
CA LEU A 173 -7.51 -8.12 -8.43
C LEU A 173 -6.37 -7.33 -9.09
N VAL A 174 -6.68 -6.50 -10.08
CA VAL A 174 -5.70 -5.59 -10.70
C VAL A 174 -5.90 -4.19 -10.12
N THR A 175 -4.84 -3.56 -9.63
CA THR A 175 -4.96 -2.30 -8.89
C THR A 175 -3.70 -1.44 -8.98
N THR A 176 -3.80 -0.18 -8.55
CA THR A 176 -2.67 0.71 -8.29
C THR A 176 -2.44 0.86 -6.78
N ASP A 177 -1.30 1.41 -6.35
CA ASP A 177 -0.99 1.66 -4.93
C ASP A 177 -2.07 2.48 -4.23
N VAL A 178 -2.54 3.53 -4.90
CA VAL A 178 -3.57 4.43 -4.33
C VAL A 178 -4.88 3.69 -4.09
N ALA A 179 -5.28 2.84 -5.04
CA ALA A 179 -6.55 2.12 -4.95
C ALA A 179 -6.48 0.92 -4.00
N SER A 180 -5.31 0.35 -3.76
CA SER A 180 -5.09 -0.82 -2.90
C SER A 180 -5.02 -0.51 -1.41
N ARG A 181 -5.07 0.76 -1.01
CA ARG A 181 -4.97 1.15 0.40
C ARG A 181 -6.09 0.53 1.23
N GLY A 182 -5.71 0.04 2.41
CA GLY A 182 -6.65 -0.59 3.34
C GLY A 182 -7.11 -1.98 2.92
N LEU A 183 -6.49 -2.60 1.91
CA LEU A 183 -6.75 -4.00 1.57
C LEU A 183 -6.15 -4.91 2.64
N ASP A 184 -7.01 -5.63 3.34
CA ASP A 184 -6.61 -6.67 4.27
C ASP A 184 -7.35 -7.96 3.94
N ILE A 185 -6.76 -8.79 3.09
CA ILE A 185 -7.39 -10.02 2.58
C ILE A 185 -6.45 -11.19 2.84
N ALA A 186 -6.81 -12.01 3.81
CA ALA A 186 -6.00 -13.15 4.26
C ALA A 186 -5.87 -14.30 3.22
N THR A 187 -6.68 -14.28 2.17
CA THR A 187 -6.72 -15.33 1.15
C THR A 187 -5.80 -15.10 -0.04
N VAL A 188 -5.11 -13.96 -0.06
CA VAL A 188 -4.15 -13.62 -1.12
C VAL A 188 -2.89 -14.44 -0.96
N THR A 189 -2.61 -15.30 -1.93
CA THR A 189 -1.41 -16.15 -1.96
C THR A 189 -0.31 -15.55 -2.82
N HIS A 190 -0.66 -14.75 -3.81
CA HIS A 190 0.31 -14.17 -4.75
C HIS A 190 0.12 -12.67 -4.88
N VAL A 191 1.23 -11.96 -4.88
CA VAL A 191 1.32 -10.55 -5.27
C VAL A 191 2.20 -10.46 -6.51
N ILE A 192 1.72 -9.79 -7.54
CA ILE A 192 2.47 -9.56 -8.77
C ILE A 192 2.65 -8.07 -8.97
N ASN A 193 3.89 -7.60 -8.94
CA ASN A 193 4.24 -6.26 -9.39
C ASN A 193 4.42 -6.31 -10.92
N PHE A 194 3.35 -6.02 -11.65
CA PHE A 194 3.43 -5.87 -13.11
C PHE A 194 4.32 -4.69 -13.47
N ASP A 195 4.22 -3.60 -12.69
CA ASP A 195 5.16 -2.49 -12.72
C ASP A 195 5.77 -2.31 -11.32
N MET A 196 7.08 -2.04 -11.29
CA MET A 196 7.77 -1.78 -10.03
C MET A 196 7.25 -0.50 -9.37
N PRO A 197 7.14 -0.46 -8.05
CA PRO A 197 6.80 0.75 -7.33
C PRO A 197 7.93 1.76 -7.39
N LYS A 198 7.61 3.05 -7.23
CA LYS A 198 8.61 4.12 -7.25
C LYS A 198 9.49 4.14 -6.00
N HIS A 199 8.94 3.75 -4.86
CA HIS A 199 9.59 3.76 -3.56
C HIS A 199 9.67 2.36 -2.96
N THR A 200 10.72 2.10 -2.20
CA THR A 200 10.95 0.79 -1.56
C THR A 200 9.86 0.46 -0.55
N GLU A 201 9.34 1.45 0.17
CA GLU A 201 8.27 1.31 1.13
C GLU A 201 6.98 0.81 0.46
N GLU A 202 6.69 1.31 -0.75
CA GLU A 202 5.55 0.82 -1.55
C GLU A 202 5.73 -0.65 -1.92
N TYR A 203 6.96 -1.06 -2.23
CA TYR A 203 7.28 -2.46 -2.50
C TYR A 203 6.96 -3.34 -1.29
N VAL A 204 7.44 -2.97 -0.12
CA VAL A 204 7.17 -3.65 1.15
C VAL A 204 5.67 -3.76 1.42
N HIS A 205 4.94 -2.65 1.26
CA HIS A 205 3.50 -2.61 1.45
C HIS A 205 2.72 -3.49 0.45
N ARG A 206 3.18 -3.58 -0.81
CA ARG A 206 2.59 -4.48 -1.82
C ARG A 206 2.84 -5.93 -1.47
N VAL A 207 4.09 -6.29 -1.23
CA VAL A 207 4.50 -7.66 -0.89
C VAL A 207 3.79 -8.13 0.38
N GLY A 208 3.67 -7.29 1.39
CA GLY A 208 2.91 -7.57 2.62
C GLY A 208 1.40 -7.73 2.43
N ARG A 209 0.86 -7.74 1.19
CA ARG A 209 -0.53 -8.16 0.93
C ARG A 209 -0.68 -9.67 0.87
N THR A 210 0.41 -10.43 0.79
CA THR A 210 0.45 -11.89 0.94
C THR A 210 1.25 -12.30 2.17
N GLY A 211 1.39 -13.57 2.44
CA GLY A 211 2.17 -14.09 3.58
C GLY A 211 1.61 -13.73 4.95
N ARG A 212 0.29 -13.52 5.07
CA ARG A 212 -0.35 -13.05 6.30
C ARG A 212 -0.85 -14.19 7.17
N ALA A 213 -0.93 -13.91 8.48
CA ALA A 213 -1.47 -14.85 9.48
C ALA A 213 -0.77 -16.21 9.49
N GLY A 214 0.56 -16.23 9.28
CA GLY A 214 1.36 -17.47 9.27
C GLY A 214 1.25 -18.31 7.98
N ASN A 215 0.60 -17.77 6.94
CA ASN A 215 0.57 -18.40 5.63
C ASN A 215 1.80 -18.02 4.81
N LYS A 216 2.25 -18.92 3.95
CA LYS A 216 3.26 -18.61 2.94
C LYS A 216 2.66 -17.83 1.78
N GLY A 217 3.46 -16.96 1.16
CA GLY A 217 3.06 -16.17 0.02
C GLY A 217 4.16 -16.07 -1.04
N ASP A 218 3.77 -15.77 -2.26
CA ASP A 218 4.69 -15.50 -3.37
C ASP A 218 4.53 -14.05 -3.83
N ALA A 219 5.66 -13.35 -3.96
CA ALA A 219 5.75 -12.02 -4.54
C ALA A 219 6.60 -12.08 -5.81
N ILE A 220 5.99 -11.71 -6.92
CA ILE A 220 6.61 -11.80 -8.25
C ILE A 220 6.67 -10.40 -8.85
N SER A 221 7.86 -9.97 -9.28
CA SER A 221 8.06 -8.65 -9.85
C SER A 221 8.55 -8.76 -11.29
N LEU A 222 7.88 -8.09 -12.21
CA LEU A 222 8.23 -8.02 -13.64
C LEU A 222 9.00 -6.72 -13.89
N VAL A 223 10.29 -6.85 -14.13
CA VAL A 223 11.21 -5.72 -14.23
C VAL A 223 11.50 -5.42 -15.70
N GLY A 224 10.85 -4.39 -16.24
CA GLY A 224 11.14 -3.87 -17.57
C GLY A 224 12.21 -2.77 -17.56
N PRO A 225 12.63 -2.27 -18.74
CA PRO A 225 13.64 -1.22 -18.82
C PRO A 225 13.30 0.06 -18.04
N LYS A 226 12.01 0.41 -17.96
CA LYS A 226 11.52 1.57 -17.18
C LYS A 226 11.55 1.35 -15.67
N ASP A 227 11.60 0.11 -15.23
CA ASP A 227 11.55 -0.29 -13.82
C ASP A 227 12.94 -0.45 -13.18
N TRP A 228 14.01 -0.34 -13.98
CA TRP A 228 15.37 -0.69 -13.57
C TRP A 228 15.85 0.05 -12.33
N ASP A 229 15.68 1.37 -12.30
CA ASP A 229 16.11 2.18 -11.15
C ASP A 229 15.33 1.84 -9.88
N SER A 230 14.05 1.55 -10.01
CA SER A 230 13.20 1.12 -8.90
C SER A 230 13.61 -0.27 -8.40
N PHE A 231 13.88 -1.19 -9.33
CA PHE A 231 14.39 -2.52 -8.99
C PHE A 231 15.71 -2.44 -8.22
N LYS A 232 16.67 -1.62 -8.68
CA LYS A 232 17.95 -1.46 -7.99
C LYS A 232 17.82 -0.92 -6.57
N ARG A 233 16.89 0.00 -6.33
CA ARG A 233 16.59 0.47 -4.96
C ARG A 233 16.02 -0.63 -4.07
N VAL A 234 15.09 -1.43 -4.60
CA VAL A 234 14.50 -2.56 -3.88
C VAL A 234 15.55 -3.65 -3.63
N GLU A 235 16.36 -4.01 -4.64
CA GLU A 235 17.45 -5.01 -4.51
C GLU A 235 18.45 -4.62 -3.42
N SER A 236 18.79 -3.34 -3.31
CA SER A 236 19.71 -2.84 -2.28
C SER A 236 19.11 -2.83 -0.88
N TYR A 237 17.78 -2.86 -0.77
CA TYR A 237 17.05 -2.89 0.50
C TYR A 237 16.89 -4.33 1.01
N LEU A 238 16.70 -5.31 0.13
CA LEU A 238 16.50 -6.72 0.45
C LEU A 238 17.82 -7.42 0.81
#